data_4fda9e630be625d66ea659b63bbe0e59
#
_entry.id   4fda9e630be625d66ea659b63bbe0e59
#
_cell.length_a   1.000
_cell.length_b   1.000
_cell.length_c   1.000
_cell.angle_alpha   90.00
_cell.angle_beta   90.00
_cell.angle_gamma   90.00
#
_symmetry.space_group_name_H-M   'P 1'
#
loop_
_entity.id
_entity.type
_entity.pdbx_description
1 polymer ?
#
loop_
_entity_poly.entity_id
_entity_poly.type
_entity_poly.pdbx_seq_one_letter_code
_entity_poly.pdbx_strand_id
1 'polypeptide(L)'
;MMRYGGACIAGVIFAINIKTFVRAGGLYPSGFNGITLLLQNIFETYMGISVPYSVINIILNAIPVMIGFKFIGKKFTISSCVVIILSSVLTDMIPVQPITYDRLLISIFGGLINGLCVSLCLIANTSSGGMDFIAIYFSEKSGQDIWNYILGVNAVILLIAGFLFGWDRALYSIIFQFTSTQVVQMLHQRYKKHTLFIITRKPAEVYKEISDLTRHSATCFYGTGCYTGEDTSMLYSVVSRTEAKILVKRVKELDPSAFVNIIKTDYINGRFYHKTDY
;
A
#
# COMPACT_ATOMS: atom_id res chain seq x y z
N MET A 1 19.90 7.72 -3.24
CA MET A 1 19.35 8.95 -3.88
C MET A 1 17.88 8.79 -4.30
N MET A 2 17.46 7.74 -4.99
CA MET A 2 16.06 7.55 -5.42
C MET A 2 15.02 7.56 -4.29
N ARG A 3 15.35 7.06 -3.10
CA ARG A 3 14.44 6.96 -1.95
C ARG A 3 14.01 8.33 -1.43
N TYR A 4 14.96 9.22 -1.16
CA TYR A 4 14.65 10.56 -0.66
C TYR A 4 14.02 11.47 -1.73
N GLY A 5 14.40 11.31 -3.00
CA GLY A 5 13.77 12.03 -4.11
C GLY A 5 12.27 11.64 -4.25
N GLY A 6 11.96 10.34 -4.21
CA GLY A 6 10.58 9.86 -4.22
C GLY A 6 9.78 10.33 -2.99
N ALA A 7 10.40 10.34 -1.81
CA ALA A 7 9.78 10.85 -0.58
C ALA A 7 9.41 12.34 -0.68
N CYS A 8 10.34 13.17 -1.18
CA CYS A 8 10.07 14.61 -1.37
C CYS A 8 8.96 14.87 -2.38
N ILE A 9 8.98 14.18 -3.53
CA ILE A 9 7.94 14.32 -4.56
C ILE A 9 6.58 13.91 -3.98
N ALA A 10 6.49 12.78 -3.29
CA ALA A 10 5.26 12.32 -2.67
C ALA A 10 4.74 13.32 -1.63
N GLY A 11 5.62 13.88 -0.79
CA GLY A 11 5.24 14.88 0.22
C GLY A 11 4.67 16.16 -0.38
N VAL A 12 5.26 16.65 -1.49
CA VAL A 12 4.75 17.83 -2.22
C VAL A 12 3.38 17.56 -2.83
N ILE A 13 3.24 16.44 -3.57
CA ILE A 13 1.96 16.08 -4.20
C ILE A 13 0.88 15.87 -3.13
N PHE A 14 1.24 15.29 -2.00
CA PHE A 14 0.32 15.08 -0.88
C PHE A 14 -0.20 16.41 -0.31
N ALA A 15 0.68 17.37 -0.07
CA ALA A 15 0.31 18.71 0.41
C ALA A 15 -0.61 19.45 -0.59
N ILE A 16 -0.29 19.38 -1.88
CA ILE A 16 -1.12 19.93 -2.94
C ILE A 16 -2.51 19.27 -2.92
N ASN A 17 -2.57 17.93 -2.85
CA ASN A 17 -3.84 17.19 -2.80
C ASN A 17 -4.72 17.60 -1.62
N ILE A 18 -4.12 17.77 -0.43
CA ILE A 18 -4.86 18.25 0.75
C ILE A 18 -5.47 19.62 0.50
N LYS A 19 -4.74 20.54 -0.15
CA LYS A 19 -5.19 21.92 -0.36
C LYS A 19 -6.17 22.07 -1.52
N THR A 20 -5.98 21.31 -2.60
CA THR A 20 -6.80 21.46 -3.82
C THR A 20 -8.08 20.64 -3.78
N PHE A 21 -8.05 19.45 -3.14
CA PHE A 21 -9.18 18.53 -3.10
C PHE A 21 -9.76 18.37 -1.70
N VAL A 22 -8.95 17.89 -0.74
CA VAL A 22 -9.47 17.48 0.57
C VAL A 22 -10.11 18.64 1.32
N ARG A 23 -9.42 19.77 1.46
CA ARG A 23 -9.97 20.97 2.12
C ARG A 23 -11.09 21.61 1.31
N ALA A 24 -10.98 21.66 -0.02
CA ALA A 24 -12.00 22.20 -0.89
C ALA A 24 -13.34 21.44 -0.77
N GLY A 25 -13.29 20.12 -0.64
CA GLY A 25 -14.47 19.26 -0.42
C GLY A 25 -14.93 19.17 1.02
N GLY A 26 -14.15 19.65 1.96
CA GLY A 26 -14.38 19.41 3.41
C GLY A 26 -14.30 17.94 3.78
N LEU A 27 -13.41 17.20 3.11
CA LEU A 27 -13.28 15.75 3.27
C LEU A 27 -12.27 15.38 4.38
N TYR A 28 -12.41 14.16 4.85
CA TYR A 28 -11.48 13.55 5.83
C TYR A 28 -10.74 12.39 5.15
N PRO A 29 -9.45 12.55 4.79
CA PRO A 29 -8.65 11.46 4.25
C PRO A 29 -8.45 10.35 5.29
N SER A 30 -7.89 9.21 4.85
CA SER A 30 -7.64 8.08 5.74
C SER A 30 -6.56 8.38 6.78
N GLY A 31 -6.61 7.64 7.87
CA GLY A 31 -5.58 7.62 8.89
C GLY A 31 -5.43 8.90 9.69
N PHE A 32 -4.22 9.18 10.14
CA PHE A 32 -3.94 10.33 11.01
C PHE A 32 -4.11 11.67 10.32
N ASN A 33 -3.99 11.72 8.99
CA ASN A 33 -4.28 12.94 8.24
C ASN A 33 -5.77 13.33 8.35
N GLY A 34 -6.67 12.33 8.32
CA GLY A 34 -8.10 12.55 8.54
C GLY A 34 -8.40 12.97 9.98
N ILE A 35 -7.78 12.30 10.94
CA ILE A 35 -7.90 12.66 12.36
C ILE A 35 -7.38 14.08 12.59
N THR A 36 -6.27 14.47 11.95
CA THR A 36 -5.72 15.83 12.02
C THR A 36 -6.72 16.87 11.58
N LEU A 37 -7.34 16.68 10.41
CA LEU A 37 -8.34 17.60 9.89
C LEU A 37 -9.63 17.61 10.73
N LEU A 38 -10.02 16.46 11.24
CA LEU A 38 -11.15 16.34 12.16
C LEU A 38 -10.90 17.14 13.44
N LEU A 39 -9.74 16.98 14.06
CA LEU A 39 -9.34 17.73 15.25
C LEU A 39 -9.24 19.23 14.98
N GLN A 40 -8.68 19.64 13.83
CA GLN A 40 -8.67 21.06 13.43
C GLN A 40 -10.09 21.63 13.39
N ASN A 41 -11.02 20.92 12.75
CA ASN A 41 -12.41 21.37 12.64
C ASN A 41 -13.09 21.42 14.04
N ILE A 42 -12.79 20.47 14.93
CA ILE A 42 -13.30 20.48 16.31
C ILE A 42 -12.77 21.70 17.06
N PHE A 43 -11.46 21.95 17.03
CA PHE A 43 -10.86 23.10 17.72
C PHE A 43 -11.40 24.43 17.18
N GLU A 44 -11.53 24.54 15.86
CA GLU A 44 -12.04 25.76 15.21
C GLU A 44 -13.53 25.98 15.54
N THR A 45 -14.37 24.94 15.43
CA THR A 45 -15.83 25.06 15.58
C THR A 45 -16.26 25.22 17.05
N TYR A 46 -15.66 24.44 17.96
CA TYR A 46 -16.12 24.38 19.36
C TYR A 46 -15.28 25.22 20.32
N MET A 47 -14.00 25.47 20.00
CA MET A 47 -13.09 26.22 20.89
C MET A 47 -12.69 27.57 20.28
N GLY A 48 -12.97 27.84 19.00
CA GLY A 48 -12.56 29.07 18.31
C GLY A 48 -11.04 29.18 18.12
N ILE A 49 -10.29 28.08 18.25
CA ILE A 49 -8.83 28.04 18.19
C ILE A 49 -8.40 27.50 16.83
N SER A 50 -7.65 28.28 16.06
CA SER A 50 -7.02 27.83 14.82
C SER A 50 -5.66 27.20 15.10
N VAL A 51 -5.57 25.87 15.04
CA VAL A 51 -4.32 25.13 15.23
C VAL A 51 -3.73 24.74 13.87
N PRO A 52 -2.45 24.99 13.57
CA PRO A 52 -1.82 24.58 12.33
C PRO A 52 -1.92 23.07 12.11
N TYR A 53 -2.11 22.66 10.84
CA TYR A 53 -2.16 21.24 10.47
C TYR A 53 -0.88 20.49 10.86
N SER A 54 0.28 21.12 10.64
CA SER A 54 1.59 20.53 10.95
C SER A 54 1.73 20.15 12.42
N VAL A 55 1.26 20.99 13.34
CA VAL A 55 1.36 20.73 14.79
C VAL A 55 0.62 19.47 15.16
N ILE A 56 -0.65 19.37 14.79
CA ILE A 56 -1.48 18.22 15.13
C ILE A 56 -0.95 16.94 14.45
N ASN A 57 -0.61 17.04 13.14
CA ASN A 57 -0.17 15.89 12.37
C ASN A 57 1.18 15.33 12.88
N ILE A 58 2.13 16.18 13.22
CA ILE A 58 3.44 15.76 13.75
C ILE A 58 3.27 15.10 15.12
N ILE A 59 2.45 15.66 16.00
CA ILE A 59 2.18 15.07 17.33
C ILE A 59 1.54 13.69 17.19
N LEU A 60 0.51 13.55 16.35
CA LEU A 60 -0.16 12.27 16.12
C LEU A 60 0.78 11.22 15.52
N ASN A 61 1.67 11.62 14.62
CA ASN A 61 2.62 10.73 13.98
C ASN A 61 3.81 10.34 14.89
N ALA A 62 4.01 10.98 16.04
CA ALA A 62 5.10 10.65 16.94
C ALA A 62 5.06 9.18 17.41
N ILE A 63 3.87 8.66 17.73
CA ILE A 63 3.69 7.26 18.16
C ILE A 63 4.04 6.27 17.04
N PRO A 64 3.45 6.34 15.82
CA PRO A 64 3.84 5.49 14.70
C PRO A 64 5.34 5.57 14.35
N VAL A 65 5.93 6.75 14.42
CA VAL A 65 7.36 6.95 14.16
C VAL A 65 8.21 6.18 15.19
N MET A 66 7.85 6.22 16.48
CA MET A 66 8.53 5.41 17.52
C MET A 66 8.40 3.91 17.23
N ILE A 67 7.22 3.44 16.82
CA ILE A 67 6.99 2.06 16.41
C ILE A 67 7.87 1.71 15.19
N GLY A 68 7.94 2.60 14.21
CA GLY A 68 8.78 2.44 13.02
C GLY A 68 10.26 2.28 13.35
N PHE A 69 10.80 3.09 14.27
CA PHE A 69 12.19 2.96 14.71
C PHE A 69 12.48 1.64 15.41
N LYS A 70 11.52 1.12 16.17
CA LYS A 70 11.70 -0.11 16.98
C LYS A 70 11.50 -1.38 16.16
N PHE A 71 10.54 -1.42 15.24
CA PHE A 71 10.07 -2.66 14.62
C PHE A 71 10.29 -2.75 13.11
N ILE A 72 10.35 -1.61 12.39
CA ILE A 72 10.46 -1.62 10.93
C ILE A 72 11.90 -1.36 10.50
N GLY A 73 12.49 -0.26 10.92
CA GLY A 73 13.89 0.05 10.64
C GLY A 73 14.18 1.56 10.52
N LYS A 74 15.42 1.92 10.87
CA LYS A 74 15.86 3.32 10.94
C LYS A 74 15.78 4.05 9.61
N LYS A 75 16.23 3.42 8.51
CA LYS A 75 16.26 4.04 7.19
C LYS A 75 14.84 4.33 6.65
N PHE A 76 13.92 3.39 6.85
CA PHE A 76 12.51 3.55 6.50
C PHE A 76 11.90 4.70 7.30
N THR A 77 12.07 4.69 8.60
CA THR A 77 11.45 5.66 9.50
C THR A 77 11.97 7.08 9.26
N ILE A 78 13.28 7.27 9.07
CA ILE A 78 13.85 8.59 8.77
C ILE A 78 13.30 9.15 7.46
N SER A 79 13.27 8.34 6.38
CA SER A 79 12.70 8.81 5.11
C SER A 79 11.20 9.11 5.20
N SER A 80 10.46 8.38 6.03
CA SER A 80 9.04 8.66 6.29
C SER A 80 8.84 9.94 7.12
N CYS A 81 9.71 10.23 8.09
CA CYS A 81 9.70 11.51 8.80
C CYS A 81 9.87 12.69 7.83
N VAL A 82 10.72 12.55 6.81
CA VAL A 82 10.87 13.59 5.78
C VAL A 82 9.55 13.83 5.05
N VAL A 83 8.84 12.77 4.65
CA VAL A 83 7.52 12.90 4.00
C VAL A 83 6.52 13.60 4.92
N ILE A 84 6.41 13.14 6.18
CA ILE A 84 5.46 13.67 7.16
C ILE A 84 5.71 15.15 7.43
N ILE A 85 6.95 15.54 7.71
CA ILE A 85 7.30 16.92 8.02
C ILE A 85 7.10 17.81 6.78
N LEU A 86 7.60 17.37 5.62
CA LEU A 86 7.51 18.15 4.39
C LEU A 86 6.03 18.35 3.97
N SER A 87 5.23 17.28 3.95
CA SER A 87 3.82 17.41 3.60
C SER A 87 3.04 18.26 4.60
N SER A 88 3.35 18.15 5.90
CA SER A 88 2.67 18.92 6.94
C SER A 88 2.98 20.43 6.84
N VAL A 89 4.26 20.78 6.72
CA VAL A 89 4.68 22.18 6.60
C VAL A 89 4.16 22.81 5.31
N LEU A 90 4.29 22.10 4.18
CA LEU A 90 3.78 22.60 2.91
C LEU A 90 2.24 22.74 2.93
N THR A 91 1.53 21.86 3.65
CA THR A 91 0.07 22.00 3.81
C THR A 91 -0.29 23.30 4.54
N ASP A 92 0.51 23.77 5.50
CA ASP A 92 0.24 25.06 6.14
C ASP A 92 0.61 26.25 5.25
N MET A 93 1.69 26.13 4.46
CA MET A 93 2.21 27.23 3.62
C MET A 93 1.39 27.45 2.33
N ILE A 94 0.90 26.37 1.70
CA ILE A 94 0.18 26.45 0.42
C ILE A 94 -1.23 26.98 0.66
N PRO A 95 -1.69 28.02 -0.08
CA PRO A 95 -3.07 28.50 0.02
C PRO A 95 -4.05 27.45 -0.54
N VAL A 96 -5.29 27.48 -0.07
CA VAL A 96 -6.35 26.60 -0.62
C VAL A 96 -6.71 27.10 -2.02
N GLN A 97 -6.54 26.25 -3.02
CA GLN A 97 -6.89 26.53 -4.42
C GLN A 97 -7.71 25.36 -4.97
N PRO A 98 -9.05 25.42 -4.86
CA PRO A 98 -9.91 24.35 -5.35
C PRO A 98 -9.88 24.30 -6.88
N ILE A 99 -9.69 23.10 -7.44
CA ILE A 99 -9.78 22.83 -8.88
C ILE A 99 -11.25 22.73 -9.29
N THR A 100 -12.07 22.19 -8.39
CA THR A 100 -13.52 22.03 -8.59
C THR A 100 -14.23 22.14 -7.24
N TYR A 101 -15.52 22.45 -7.26
CA TYR A 101 -16.38 22.45 -6.07
C TYR A 101 -17.34 21.25 -6.03
N ASP A 102 -17.34 20.42 -7.08
CA ASP A 102 -18.13 19.18 -7.09
C ASP A 102 -17.51 18.16 -6.15
N ARG A 103 -18.23 17.83 -5.06
CA ARG A 103 -17.74 16.93 -4.01
C ARG A 103 -17.50 15.52 -4.52
N LEU A 104 -18.27 15.04 -5.52
CA LEU A 104 -18.06 13.72 -6.10
C LEU A 104 -16.75 13.65 -6.87
N LEU A 105 -16.51 14.65 -7.74
CA LEU A 105 -15.24 14.75 -8.47
C LEU A 105 -14.06 14.92 -7.51
N ILE A 106 -14.21 15.74 -6.47
CA ILE A 106 -13.19 15.89 -5.42
C ILE A 106 -12.90 14.55 -4.74
N SER A 107 -13.92 13.77 -4.40
CA SER A 107 -13.77 12.48 -3.73
C SER A 107 -13.05 11.46 -4.61
N ILE A 108 -13.40 11.37 -5.89
CA ILE A 108 -12.81 10.42 -6.81
C ILE A 108 -11.37 10.83 -7.15
N PHE A 109 -11.18 12.03 -7.71
CA PHE A 109 -9.86 12.46 -8.18
C PHE A 109 -8.89 12.76 -7.05
N GLY A 110 -9.35 13.36 -5.95
CA GLY A 110 -8.54 13.52 -4.75
C GLY A 110 -8.14 12.17 -4.16
N GLY A 111 -9.04 11.18 -4.14
CA GLY A 111 -8.75 9.81 -3.73
C GLY A 111 -7.75 9.12 -4.65
N LEU A 112 -7.86 9.27 -5.98
CA LEU A 112 -6.87 8.75 -6.94
C LEU A 112 -5.48 9.31 -6.67
N ILE A 113 -5.35 10.64 -6.55
CA ILE A 113 -4.07 11.30 -6.28
C ILE A 113 -3.52 10.87 -4.92
N ASN A 114 -4.37 10.78 -3.90
CA ASN A 114 -3.97 10.29 -2.58
C ASN A 114 -3.40 8.86 -2.64
N GLY A 115 -4.10 7.96 -3.33
CA GLY A 115 -3.64 6.58 -3.51
C GLY A 115 -2.34 6.48 -4.30
N LEU A 116 -2.14 7.33 -5.31
CA LEU A 116 -0.87 7.45 -6.02
C LEU A 116 0.26 7.92 -5.10
N CYS A 117 0.03 8.95 -4.27
CA CYS A 117 1.03 9.44 -3.31
C CYS A 117 1.44 8.37 -2.31
N VAL A 118 0.46 7.68 -1.69
CA VAL A 118 0.73 6.59 -0.77
C VAL A 118 1.50 5.46 -1.46
N SER A 119 1.10 5.08 -2.68
CA SER A 119 1.79 4.06 -3.46
C SER A 119 3.22 4.44 -3.79
N LEU A 120 3.49 5.70 -4.16
CA LEU A 120 4.83 6.21 -4.40
C LEU A 120 5.70 6.15 -3.13
N CYS A 121 5.13 6.52 -1.98
CA CYS A 121 5.82 6.35 -0.70
C CYS A 121 6.20 4.89 -0.46
N LEU A 122 5.26 3.95 -0.63
CA LEU A 122 5.49 2.53 -0.40
C LEU A 122 6.53 1.94 -1.37
N ILE A 123 6.49 2.33 -2.65
CA ILE A 123 7.48 1.92 -3.66
C ILE A 123 8.88 2.47 -3.32
N ALA A 124 8.94 3.71 -2.80
CA ALA A 124 10.19 4.31 -2.32
C ALA A 124 10.65 3.74 -0.97
N ASN A 125 10.01 2.72 -0.43
CA ASN A 125 10.23 2.20 0.93
C ASN A 125 10.16 3.31 1.99
N THR A 126 9.11 4.12 1.93
CA THR A 126 8.73 5.16 2.90
C THR A 126 7.26 5.05 3.22
N SER A 127 6.78 5.78 4.21
CA SER A 127 5.37 5.89 4.54
C SER A 127 4.92 7.34 4.46
N SER A 128 3.66 7.56 4.11
CA SER A 128 3.01 8.88 4.22
C SER A 128 2.65 9.25 5.67
N GLY A 129 2.86 8.33 6.59
CA GLY A 129 2.61 8.51 8.03
C GLY A 129 1.40 7.74 8.56
N GLY A 130 1.17 7.87 9.87
CA GLY A 130 0.00 7.40 10.56
C GLY A 130 -0.30 5.91 10.41
N MET A 131 -1.48 5.61 9.91
CA MET A 131 -1.98 4.24 9.73
C MET A 131 -1.15 3.42 8.74
N ASP A 132 -0.41 4.05 7.82
CA ASP A 132 0.46 3.33 6.89
C ASP A 132 1.60 2.60 7.61
N PHE A 133 2.18 3.19 8.68
CA PHE A 133 3.15 2.49 9.53
C PHE A 133 2.54 1.24 10.16
N ILE A 134 1.31 1.36 10.64
CA ILE A 134 0.55 0.27 11.24
C ILE A 134 0.28 -0.79 10.17
N ALA A 135 -0.15 -0.37 8.97
CA ALA A 135 -0.39 -1.25 7.83
C ALA A 135 0.85 -2.07 7.47
N ILE A 136 1.98 -1.40 7.33
CA ILE A 136 3.25 -2.05 6.96
C ILE A 136 3.68 -3.02 8.06
N TYR A 137 3.69 -2.60 9.32
CA TYR A 137 4.07 -3.46 10.44
C TYR A 137 3.24 -4.74 10.51
N PHE A 138 1.93 -4.62 10.43
CA PHE A 138 1.05 -5.78 10.49
C PHE A 138 1.11 -6.62 9.20
N SER A 139 1.21 -6.01 8.02
CA SER A 139 1.38 -6.74 6.76
C SER A 139 2.68 -7.54 6.73
N GLU A 140 3.76 -7.00 7.29
CA GLU A 140 5.02 -7.72 7.41
C GLU A 140 4.94 -8.88 8.41
N LYS A 141 4.29 -8.65 9.54
CA LYS A 141 4.12 -9.67 10.57
C LYS A 141 3.18 -10.80 10.15
N SER A 142 2.08 -10.48 9.45
CA SER A 142 1.08 -11.45 8.99
C SER A 142 1.40 -12.03 7.61
N GLY A 143 2.22 -11.33 6.82
CA GLY A 143 2.47 -11.67 5.41
C GLY A 143 1.25 -11.47 4.50
N GLN A 144 0.25 -10.74 4.96
CA GLN A 144 -1.00 -10.47 4.25
C GLN A 144 -1.21 -8.99 4.01
N ASP A 145 -2.05 -8.66 3.04
CA ASP A 145 -2.47 -7.29 2.75
C ASP A 145 -3.59 -6.89 3.73
N ILE A 146 -3.35 -5.87 4.56
CA ILE A 146 -4.30 -5.42 5.58
C ILE A 146 -5.00 -4.10 5.23
N TRP A 147 -4.83 -3.58 4.02
CA TRP A 147 -5.43 -2.29 3.61
C TRP A 147 -6.95 -2.26 3.74
N ASN A 148 -7.62 -3.38 3.52
CA ASN A 148 -9.08 -3.48 3.70
C ASN A 148 -9.50 -3.34 5.17
N TYR A 149 -8.69 -3.84 6.11
CA TYR A 149 -8.98 -3.66 7.55
C TYR A 149 -8.82 -2.19 7.95
N ILE A 150 -7.81 -1.51 7.41
CA ILE A 150 -7.61 -0.08 7.64
C ILE A 150 -8.77 0.73 7.06
N LEU A 151 -9.27 0.37 5.88
CA LEU A 151 -10.46 0.99 5.31
C LEU A 151 -11.65 0.84 6.25
N GLY A 152 -11.86 -0.35 6.84
CA GLY A 152 -12.93 -0.60 7.81
C GLY A 152 -12.80 0.28 9.07
N VAL A 153 -11.61 0.36 9.65
CA VAL A 153 -11.36 1.24 10.82
C VAL A 153 -11.60 2.71 10.47
N ASN A 154 -11.13 3.16 9.32
CA ASN A 154 -11.35 4.52 8.86
C ASN A 154 -12.85 4.82 8.63
N ALA A 155 -13.62 3.85 8.12
CA ALA A 155 -15.06 4.01 7.96
C ALA A 155 -15.75 4.28 9.31
N VAL A 156 -15.35 3.60 10.39
CA VAL A 156 -15.88 3.88 11.73
C VAL A 156 -15.57 5.32 12.19
N ILE A 157 -14.34 5.79 11.96
CA ILE A 157 -13.96 7.18 12.28
C ILE A 157 -14.81 8.16 11.49
N LEU A 158 -15.08 7.87 10.22
CA LEU A 158 -15.90 8.72 9.37
C LEU A 158 -17.38 8.73 9.75
N LEU A 159 -17.90 7.62 10.28
CA LEU A 159 -19.24 7.60 10.85
C LEU A 159 -19.35 8.59 12.03
N ILE A 160 -18.34 8.61 12.91
CA ILE A 160 -18.27 9.58 14.02
C ILE A 160 -18.22 11.02 13.46
N ALA A 161 -17.40 11.26 12.43
CA ALA A 161 -17.33 12.56 11.77
C ALA A 161 -18.68 12.97 11.12
N GLY A 162 -19.42 12.00 10.59
CA GLY A 162 -20.75 12.21 10.03
C GLY A 162 -21.78 12.72 11.06
N PHE A 163 -21.75 12.18 12.26
CA PHE A 163 -22.59 12.65 13.37
C PHE A 163 -22.24 14.07 13.83
N LEU A 164 -20.94 14.43 13.81
CA LEU A 164 -20.48 15.74 14.28
C LEU A 164 -20.57 16.85 13.25
N PHE A 165 -20.27 16.55 11.97
CA PHE A 165 -20.07 17.56 10.93
C PHE A 165 -20.95 17.38 9.67
N GLY A 166 -21.87 16.42 9.70
CA GLY A 166 -22.83 16.13 8.64
C GLY A 166 -22.45 14.94 7.78
N TRP A 167 -23.48 14.21 7.36
CA TRP A 167 -23.37 12.94 6.64
C TRP A 167 -22.78 13.07 5.24
N ASP A 168 -23.07 14.17 4.52
CA ASP A 168 -22.55 14.38 3.16
C ASP A 168 -21.03 14.31 3.14
N ARG A 169 -20.36 15.04 4.06
CA ARG A 169 -18.91 15.06 4.12
C ARG A 169 -18.32 13.67 4.46
N ALA A 170 -18.96 12.95 5.36
CA ALA A 170 -18.53 11.61 5.75
C ALA A 170 -18.68 10.61 4.59
N LEU A 171 -19.82 10.60 3.90
CA LEU A 171 -20.08 9.71 2.77
C LEU A 171 -19.12 9.97 1.60
N TYR A 172 -18.89 11.23 1.24
CA TYR A 172 -17.89 11.58 0.23
C TYR A 172 -16.46 11.23 0.66
N SER A 173 -16.15 11.31 1.94
CA SER A 173 -14.86 10.87 2.49
C SER A 173 -14.69 9.35 2.41
N ILE A 174 -15.76 8.57 2.57
CA ILE A 174 -15.72 7.12 2.33
C ILE A 174 -15.39 6.81 0.87
N ILE A 175 -16.02 7.51 -0.08
CA ILE A 175 -15.70 7.37 -1.52
C ILE A 175 -14.24 7.72 -1.79
N PHE A 176 -13.74 8.82 -1.23
CA PHE A 176 -12.34 9.23 -1.33
C PHE A 176 -11.40 8.13 -0.80
N GLN A 177 -11.65 7.62 0.40
CA GLN A 177 -10.82 6.59 1.02
C GLN A 177 -10.89 5.26 0.27
N PHE A 178 -12.07 4.86 -0.18
CA PHE A 178 -12.25 3.66 -1.00
C PHE A 178 -11.44 3.77 -2.28
N THR A 179 -11.57 4.87 -3.02
CA THR A 179 -10.82 5.12 -4.27
C THR A 179 -9.31 5.08 -4.01
N SER A 180 -8.84 5.76 -2.96
CA SER A 180 -7.43 5.75 -2.56
C SER A 180 -6.93 4.34 -2.26
N THR A 181 -7.69 3.57 -1.48
CA THR A 181 -7.34 2.19 -1.11
C THR A 181 -7.26 1.28 -2.33
N GLN A 182 -8.19 1.41 -3.30
CA GLN A 182 -8.13 0.63 -4.54
C GLN A 182 -6.87 0.92 -5.36
N VAL A 183 -6.46 2.19 -5.44
CA VAL A 183 -5.21 2.58 -6.12
C VAL A 183 -4.00 1.98 -5.40
N VAL A 184 -3.95 2.07 -4.08
CA VAL A 184 -2.86 1.47 -3.29
C VAL A 184 -2.79 -0.04 -3.51
N GLN A 185 -3.90 -0.75 -3.44
CA GLN A 185 -3.96 -2.20 -3.67
C GLN A 185 -3.57 -2.59 -5.10
N MET A 186 -3.86 -1.74 -6.08
CA MET A 186 -3.48 -1.97 -7.49
C MET A 186 -1.97 -1.79 -7.69
N LEU A 187 -1.38 -0.77 -7.11
CA LEU A 187 0.02 -0.39 -7.34
C LEU A 187 0.98 -1.08 -6.36
N HIS A 188 0.62 -1.15 -5.08
CA HIS A 188 1.44 -1.79 -4.06
C HIS A 188 1.11 -3.28 -3.95
N GLN A 189 1.89 -4.10 -4.67
CA GLN A 189 1.63 -5.54 -4.79
C GLN A 189 2.70 -6.41 -4.10
N ARG A 190 3.46 -5.82 -3.18
CA ARG A 190 4.59 -6.46 -2.50
C ARG A 190 4.18 -7.73 -1.75
N TYR A 191 3.02 -7.73 -1.13
CA TYR A 191 2.52 -8.88 -0.35
C TYR A 191 1.68 -9.87 -1.16
N LYS A 192 1.41 -9.59 -2.45
CA LYS A 192 0.64 -10.49 -3.30
C LYS A 192 1.48 -11.68 -3.70
N LYS A 193 0.94 -12.87 -3.45
CA LYS A 193 1.55 -14.15 -3.74
C LYS A 193 0.89 -14.79 -4.95
N HIS A 194 1.65 -15.63 -5.63
CA HIS A 194 1.18 -16.35 -6.81
C HIS A 194 1.55 -17.82 -6.67
N THR A 195 0.60 -18.66 -7.01
CA THR A 195 0.83 -20.10 -7.17
C THR A 195 1.23 -20.37 -8.60
N LEU A 196 2.36 -21.03 -8.78
CA LEU A 196 2.87 -21.47 -10.06
C LEU A 196 2.56 -22.96 -10.23
N PHE A 197 1.94 -23.30 -11.36
CA PHE A 197 1.86 -24.66 -11.89
C PHE A 197 2.71 -24.70 -13.14
N ILE A 198 3.83 -25.43 -13.07
CA ILE A 198 4.81 -25.49 -14.16
C ILE A 198 4.84 -26.92 -14.68
N ILE A 199 4.32 -27.14 -15.88
CA ILE A 199 4.39 -28.43 -16.56
C ILE A 199 5.64 -28.44 -17.43
N THR A 200 6.55 -29.39 -17.17
CA THR A 200 7.87 -29.44 -17.81
C THR A 200 8.39 -30.88 -17.90
N ARG A 201 9.29 -31.12 -18.83
CA ARG A 201 10.07 -32.37 -18.96
C ARG A 201 11.42 -32.31 -18.24
N LYS A 202 11.76 -31.11 -17.67
CA LYS A 202 13.02 -30.88 -16.95
C LYS A 202 12.79 -30.46 -15.48
N PRO A 203 12.08 -31.28 -14.66
CA PRO A 203 11.65 -30.87 -13.33
C PRO A 203 12.81 -30.54 -12.39
N ALA A 204 13.92 -31.25 -12.48
CA ALA A 204 15.08 -31.02 -11.61
C ALA A 204 15.76 -29.67 -11.89
N GLU A 205 15.94 -29.30 -13.16
CA GLU A 205 16.55 -28.04 -13.57
C GLU A 205 15.64 -26.85 -13.17
N VAL A 206 14.33 -26.97 -13.44
CA VAL A 206 13.35 -25.94 -13.09
C VAL A 206 13.23 -25.77 -11.58
N TYR A 207 13.24 -26.86 -10.80
CA TYR A 207 13.23 -26.78 -9.32
C TYR A 207 14.48 -26.06 -8.80
N LYS A 208 15.64 -26.35 -9.38
CA LYS A 208 16.89 -25.66 -8.98
C LYS A 208 16.76 -24.14 -9.16
N GLU A 209 16.23 -23.68 -10.31
CA GLU A 209 16.00 -22.24 -10.53
C GLU A 209 15.01 -21.66 -9.51
N ILE A 210 13.92 -22.38 -9.19
CA ILE A 210 12.95 -21.94 -8.16
C ILE A 210 13.67 -21.77 -6.82
N SER A 211 14.42 -22.76 -6.39
CA SER A 211 15.12 -22.76 -5.10
C SER A 211 16.17 -21.66 -5.02
N ASP A 212 17.01 -21.53 -6.06
CA ASP A 212 18.13 -20.58 -6.09
C ASP A 212 17.65 -19.11 -6.11
N LEU A 213 16.60 -18.82 -6.87
CA LEU A 213 16.07 -17.46 -7.00
C LEU A 213 15.18 -17.03 -5.82
N THR A 214 14.41 -17.95 -5.24
CA THR A 214 13.34 -17.59 -4.32
C THR A 214 13.50 -18.13 -2.92
N ARG A 215 14.34 -19.15 -2.72
CA ARG A 215 14.44 -19.95 -1.50
C ARG A 215 13.12 -20.61 -1.08
N HIS A 216 12.18 -20.75 -2.04
CA HIS A 216 10.96 -21.52 -1.84
C HIS A 216 11.10 -22.94 -2.31
N SER A 217 10.34 -23.83 -1.69
CA SER A 217 10.23 -25.20 -2.12
C SER A 217 9.21 -25.34 -3.24
N ALA A 218 9.29 -26.43 -3.98
CA ALA A 218 8.27 -26.86 -4.91
C ALA A 218 7.92 -28.32 -4.68
N THR A 219 6.68 -28.70 -4.97
CA THR A 219 6.23 -30.10 -4.97
C THR A 219 6.13 -30.56 -6.41
N CYS A 220 6.76 -31.70 -6.73
CA CYS A 220 6.71 -32.31 -8.05
C CYS A 220 5.65 -33.40 -8.10
N PHE A 221 4.76 -33.29 -9.08
CA PHE A 221 3.78 -34.34 -9.41
C PHE A 221 4.19 -34.95 -10.74
N TYR A 222 4.26 -36.26 -10.80
CA TYR A 222 4.55 -37.02 -12.03
C TYR A 222 3.26 -37.40 -12.72
N GLY A 223 3.21 -37.30 -14.02
CA GLY A 223 2.05 -37.62 -14.81
C GLY A 223 2.37 -37.85 -16.27
N THR A 224 1.37 -38.18 -17.07
CA THR A 224 1.52 -38.40 -18.51
C THR A 224 0.65 -37.42 -19.28
N GLY A 225 1.18 -36.82 -20.32
CA GLY A 225 0.44 -35.93 -21.21
C GLY A 225 -0.68 -36.65 -21.93
N CYS A 226 -1.93 -36.29 -21.69
CA CYS A 226 -3.08 -37.01 -22.27
C CYS A 226 -3.11 -37.00 -23.81
N TYR A 227 -2.55 -35.96 -24.43
CA TYR A 227 -2.52 -35.84 -25.89
C TYR A 227 -1.30 -36.52 -26.50
N THR A 228 -0.12 -36.38 -25.88
CA THR A 228 1.13 -36.90 -26.42
C THR A 228 1.46 -38.30 -25.96
N GLY A 229 0.87 -38.78 -24.86
CA GLY A 229 1.24 -40.04 -24.20
C GLY A 229 2.63 -40.02 -23.55
N GLU A 230 3.31 -38.85 -23.51
CA GLU A 230 4.67 -38.73 -22.98
C GLU A 230 4.66 -38.38 -21.50
N ASP A 231 5.69 -38.86 -20.80
CA ASP A 231 5.89 -38.53 -19.38
C ASP A 231 6.20 -37.04 -19.20
N THR A 232 5.55 -36.43 -18.23
CA THR A 232 5.72 -35.03 -17.87
C THR A 232 5.63 -34.85 -16.36
N SER A 233 6.07 -33.70 -15.87
CA SER A 233 6.02 -33.38 -14.45
C SER A 233 5.37 -32.01 -14.25
N MET A 234 4.58 -31.88 -13.21
CA MET A 234 4.03 -30.61 -12.75
C MET A 234 4.72 -30.19 -11.46
N LEU A 235 5.35 -29.03 -11.46
CA LEU A 235 5.89 -28.38 -10.27
C LEU A 235 4.88 -27.41 -9.73
N TYR A 236 4.52 -27.57 -8.47
CA TYR A 236 3.68 -26.64 -7.69
C TYR A 236 4.57 -25.84 -6.76
N SER A 237 4.55 -24.51 -6.85
CA SER A 237 5.28 -23.63 -5.95
C SER A 237 4.50 -22.35 -5.72
N VAL A 238 4.66 -21.75 -4.52
CA VAL A 238 4.08 -20.47 -4.18
C VAL A 238 5.20 -19.47 -3.97
N VAL A 239 5.13 -18.35 -4.70
CA VAL A 239 6.18 -17.32 -4.72
C VAL A 239 5.56 -15.92 -4.66
N SER A 240 6.38 -14.88 -4.44
CA SER A 240 5.91 -13.51 -4.57
C SER A 240 5.64 -13.14 -6.05
N ARG A 241 4.83 -12.11 -6.27
CA ARG A 241 4.53 -11.64 -7.64
C ARG A 241 5.79 -11.24 -8.44
N THR A 242 6.75 -10.63 -7.78
CA THR A 242 8.00 -10.20 -8.41
C THR A 242 8.86 -11.40 -8.81
N GLU A 243 8.95 -12.39 -7.94
CA GLU A 243 9.66 -13.64 -8.22
C GLU A 243 9.00 -14.43 -9.34
N ALA A 244 7.66 -14.52 -9.36
CA ALA A 244 6.92 -15.20 -10.40
C ALA A 244 7.28 -14.68 -11.80
N LYS A 245 7.39 -13.35 -11.99
CA LYS A 245 7.76 -12.76 -13.28
C LYS A 245 9.16 -13.16 -13.74
N ILE A 246 10.12 -13.20 -12.80
CA ILE A 246 11.50 -13.57 -13.09
C ILE A 246 11.57 -15.08 -13.40
N LEU A 247 10.93 -15.89 -12.58
CA LEU A 247 10.91 -17.35 -12.75
C LEU A 247 10.31 -17.77 -14.09
N VAL A 248 9.19 -17.18 -14.51
CA VAL A 248 8.58 -17.51 -15.82
C VAL A 248 9.57 -17.30 -16.94
N LYS A 249 10.31 -16.19 -16.92
CA LYS A 249 11.34 -15.92 -17.95
C LYS A 249 12.44 -16.99 -17.93
N ARG A 250 12.96 -17.32 -16.73
CA ARG A 250 14.01 -18.34 -16.56
C ARG A 250 13.55 -19.74 -16.97
N VAL A 251 12.34 -20.13 -16.55
CA VAL A 251 11.75 -21.42 -16.92
C VAL A 251 11.63 -21.54 -18.43
N LYS A 252 11.19 -20.49 -19.13
CA LYS A 252 11.07 -20.48 -20.59
C LYS A 252 12.42 -20.48 -21.31
N GLU A 253 13.48 -19.95 -20.70
CA GLU A 253 14.86 -20.05 -21.21
C GLU A 253 15.40 -21.49 -21.09
N LEU A 254 15.07 -22.20 -19.98
CA LEU A 254 15.51 -23.59 -19.74
C LEU A 254 14.70 -24.61 -20.54
N ASP A 255 13.40 -24.44 -20.57
CA ASP A 255 12.46 -25.31 -21.28
C ASP A 255 11.44 -24.46 -22.04
N PRO A 256 11.70 -24.15 -23.33
CA PRO A 256 10.76 -23.39 -24.16
C PRO A 256 9.37 -24.05 -24.29
N SER A 257 9.32 -25.38 -24.15
CA SER A 257 8.07 -26.17 -24.21
C SER A 257 7.29 -26.16 -22.91
N ALA A 258 7.88 -25.74 -21.78
CA ALA A 258 7.20 -25.73 -20.49
C ALA A 258 5.93 -24.87 -20.53
N PHE A 259 4.86 -25.38 -19.93
CA PHE A 259 3.62 -24.64 -19.73
C PHE A 259 3.58 -24.08 -18.30
N VAL A 260 3.41 -22.78 -18.18
CA VAL A 260 3.38 -22.12 -16.86
C VAL A 260 2.03 -21.44 -16.67
N ASN A 261 1.28 -21.91 -15.69
CA ASN A 261 0.04 -21.30 -15.23
C ASN A 261 0.29 -20.58 -13.91
N ILE A 262 -0.14 -19.31 -13.83
CA ILE A 262 0.01 -18.46 -12.64
C ILE A 262 -1.36 -18.11 -12.10
N ILE A 263 -1.63 -18.50 -10.87
CA ILE A 263 -2.87 -18.18 -10.17
C ILE A 263 -2.55 -17.25 -9.01
N LYS A 264 -3.36 -16.21 -8.82
CA LYS A 264 -3.27 -15.34 -7.65
C LYS A 264 -3.64 -16.15 -6.41
N THR A 265 -2.76 -16.13 -5.41
CA THR A 265 -2.99 -16.80 -4.13
C THR A 265 -3.55 -15.79 -3.15
N ASP A 266 -4.79 -16.01 -2.69
CA ASP A 266 -5.44 -15.10 -1.75
C ASP A 266 -5.02 -15.36 -0.31
N TYR A 267 -4.79 -16.63 0.07
CA TYR A 267 -4.43 -17.00 1.42
C TYR A 267 -3.42 -18.15 1.46
N ILE A 268 -2.47 -18.09 2.38
CA ILE A 268 -1.51 -19.17 2.69
C ILE A 268 -1.52 -19.38 4.19
N ASN A 269 -1.66 -20.63 4.60
CA ASN A 269 -1.43 -21.07 5.97
C ASN A 269 -0.18 -21.97 6.00
N GLY A 270 0.92 -21.47 6.58
CA GLY A 270 2.20 -22.17 6.60
C GLY A 270 3.39 -21.22 6.60
N ARG A 271 4.61 -21.78 6.66
CA ARG A 271 5.83 -20.98 6.61
C ARG A 271 6.08 -20.49 5.18
N PHE A 272 6.15 -19.19 5.00
CA PHE A 272 6.54 -18.55 3.76
C PHE A 272 7.74 -17.63 4.02
N TYR A 273 8.82 -17.80 3.25
CA TYR A 273 10.01 -16.96 3.38
C TYR A 273 9.75 -15.60 2.76
N HIS A 274 9.92 -14.54 3.56
CA HIS A 274 9.86 -13.16 3.08
C HIS A 274 11.28 -12.59 3.03
N LYS A 275 11.69 -12.13 1.84
CA LYS A 275 12.92 -11.36 1.72
C LYS A 275 12.64 -9.96 2.25
N THR A 276 13.19 -9.62 3.40
CA THR A 276 13.13 -8.26 3.98
C THR A 276 14.18 -7.38 3.32
N ASP A 277 13.77 -6.35 2.59
CA ASP A 277 14.64 -5.40 1.86
C ASP A 277 14.72 -4.02 2.58
N TYR A 278 14.85 -4.00 3.90
CA TYR A 278 14.99 -2.73 4.65
C TYR A 278 16.41 -2.43 5.09
#